data_d8a991584f569f4c7353b1677e1a12ff
#
_entry.id   d8a991584f569f4c7353b1677e1a12ff
#
_cell.length_a   1.000
_cell.length_b   1.000
_cell.length_c   1.000
_cell.angle_alpha   90.00
_cell.angle_beta   90.00
_cell.angle_gamma   90.00
#
_symmetry.space_group_name_H-M   'P 1'
#
loop_
_entity.id
_entity.type
_entity.pdbx_description
1 polymer ?
#
loop_
_entity_poly.entity_id
_entity_poly.type
_entity_poly.pdbx_seq_one_letter_code
_entity_poly.pdbx_strand_id
1 'polypeptide(L)'
;GIKDVAREAGVSVSTVSYALSGKRSISAKTSDKVMAAVEKLGYTPDASARKMRGIRSQVIALSAPIRGDINQAKYNAYFLHTAWAARNAGYDVLLLTGPDAVNDIRRVTQSNLVDGVVLLDVEQDDERAAASGDFSKPCIAIGYPQAHEGCACVDIDFAEAGRKAVDFLFDKGHRKVAFLRNNEADYERRSGYVVIFRESMLSRAKERGMTVVESSRYEDDRFDAIRFVRETFADEDRPTAIINQANANVLNRVLQELSVAGLSVPEDVSVLSCGTYFDGELMSRPIT
;
A
#
# COMPACT_ATOMS: atom_id res chain seq x y z
N GLY A 1 34.74 -17.82 12.16
CA GLY A 1 34.75 -16.92 10.95
C GLY A 1 35.22 -17.67 9.73
N ILE A 2 35.22 -17.02 8.55
CA ILE A 2 35.61 -17.64 7.26
C ILE A 2 37.01 -18.31 7.27
N LYS A 3 37.94 -17.75 8.04
CA LYS A 3 39.28 -18.30 8.20
C LYS A 3 39.28 -19.68 8.96
N ASP A 4 38.34 -19.83 9.85
CA ASP A 4 38.19 -21.08 10.61
C ASP A 4 37.58 -22.18 9.75
N VAL A 5 36.56 -21.80 8.92
CA VAL A 5 36.00 -22.69 7.89
C VAL A 5 37.06 -23.15 6.90
N ALA A 6 37.91 -22.22 6.45
CA ALA A 6 39.01 -22.54 5.52
C ALA A 6 40.00 -23.55 6.15
N ARG A 7 40.34 -23.36 7.42
CA ARG A 7 41.21 -24.25 8.19
C ARG A 7 40.60 -25.64 8.37
N GLU A 8 39.32 -25.69 8.77
CA GLU A 8 38.59 -26.95 8.97
C GLU A 8 38.40 -27.72 7.66
N ALA A 9 38.06 -27.06 6.59
CA ALA A 9 37.89 -27.66 5.25
C ALA A 9 39.23 -28.00 4.54
N GLY A 10 40.36 -27.53 5.06
CA GLY A 10 41.68 -27.71 4.43
C GLY A 10 41.82 -27.01 3.08
N VAL A 11 41.20 -25.83 2.92
CA VAL A 11 41.25 -25.06 1.67
C VAL A 11 41.58 -23.60 1.94
N SER A 12 41.84 -22.83 0.88
CA SER A 12 42.06 -21.38 1.01
C SER A 12 40.77 -20.62 1.34
N VAL A 13 40.90 -19.46 1.97
CA VAL A 13 39.75 -18.54 2.23
C VAL A 13 39.03 -18.16 0.92
N SER A 14 39.77 -18.01 -0.18
CA SER A 14 39.17 -17.75 -1.50
C SER A 14 38.34 -18.94 -2.00
N THR A 15 38.79 -20.19 -1.75
CA THR A 15 38.05 -21.39 -2.12
C THR A 15 36.75 -21.50 -1.31
N VAL A 16 36.77 -21.22 0.00
CA VAL A 16 35.54 -21.13 0.82
C VAL A 16 34.63 -20.06 0.27
N SER A 17 35.18 -18.90 -0.09
CA SER A 17 34.43 -17.81 -0.71
C SER A 17 33.75 -18.21 -2.01
N TYR A 18 34.42 -18.95 -2.88
CA TYR A 18 33.84 -19.45 -4.14
C TYR A 18 32.78 -20.53 -3.89
N ALA A 19 33.03 -21.44 -2.96
CA ALA A 19 32.06 -22.46 -2.56
C ALA A 19 30.73 -21.83 -2.11
N LEU A 20 30.80 -20.81 -1.26
CA LEU A 20 29.64 -20.15 -0.68
C LEU A 20 28.94 -19.19 -1.67
N SER A 21 29.66 -18.67 -2.67
CA SER A 21 29.12 -17.64 -3.59
C SER A 21 28.66 -18.18 -4.94
N GLY A 22 29.08 -19.38 -5.33
CA GLY A 22 28.83 -19.93 -6.65
C GLY A 22 29.47 -19.17 -7.82
N LYS A 23 30.25 -18.11 -7.56
CA LYS A 23 30.84 -17.24 -8.58
C LYS A 23 31.89 -17.92 -9.47
N ARG A 24 32.47 -19.01 -8.98
CA ARG A 24 33.45 -19.79 -9.72
C ARG A 24 33.20 -21.27 -9.47
N SER A 25 33.23 -22.05 -10.54
CA SER A 25 33.08 -23.50 -10.42
C SER A 25 34.22 -24.08 -9.59
N ILE A 26 33.88 -24.85 -8.58
CA ILE A 26 34.78 -25.68 -7.76
C ILE A 26 34.33 -27.11 -7.86
N SER A 27 35.23 -28.06 -7.58
CA SER A 27 34.86 -29.49 -7.60
C SER A 27 33.80 -29.80 -6.56
N ALA A 28 32.84 -30.70 -6.85
CA ALA A 28 31.81 -31.15 -5.94
C ALA A 28 32.42 -31.60 -4.59
N LYS A 29 33.49 -32.38 -4.63
CA LYS A 29 34.24 -32.85 -3.45
C LYS A 29 34.77 -31.70 -2.59
N THR A 30 35.18 -30.59 -3.18
CA THR A 30 35.67 -29.41 -2.45
C THR A 30 34.48 -28.65 -1.86
N SER A 31 33.38 -28.53 -2.60
CA SER A 31 32.14 -27.91 -2.13
C SER A 31 31.62 -28.65 -0.88
N ASP A 32 31.52 -29.97 -0.96
CA ASP A 32 31.02 -30.80 0.16
C ASP A 32 31.87 -30.64 1.42
N LYS A 33 33.19 -30.58 1.28
CA LYS A 33 34.10 -30.34 2.42
C LYS A 33 33.88 -28.97 3.07
N VAL A 34 33.66 -27.94 2.26
CA VAL A 34 33.40 -26.60 2.75
C VAL A 34 32.04 -26.54 3.44
N MET A 35 30.99 -27.14 2.86
CA MET A 35 29.67 -27.17 3.47
C MET A 35 29.63 -27.92 4.78
N ALA A 36 30.30 -29.07 4.88
CA ALA A 36 30.46 -29.80 6.12
C ALA A 36 31.19 -29.00 7.23
N ALA A 37 32.23 -28.26 6.85
CA ALA A 37 32.93 -27.36 7.78
C ALA A 37 32.04 -26.17 8.23
N VAL A 38 31.23 -25.60 7.33
CA VAL A 38 30.26 -24.56 7.64
C VAL A 38 29.26 -25.06 8.68
N GLU A 39 28.67 -26.23 8.44
CA GLU A 39 27.68 -26.85 9.35
C GLU A 39 28.31 -27.16 10.72
N LYS A 40 29.48 -27.82 10.75
CA LYS A 40 30.19 -28.17 11.97
C LYS A 40 30.52 -26.96 12.84
N LEU A 41 30.91 -25.86 12.23
CA LEU A 41 31.30 -24.62 12.93
C LEU A 41 30.15 -23.66 13.18
N GLY A 42 28.91 -23.98 12.75
CA GLY A 42 27.77 -23.06 12.79
C GLY A 42 28.05 -21.72 12.08
N TYR A 43 28.90 -21.76 11.04
CA TYR A 43 29.33 -20.55 10.39
C TYR A 43 28.23 -20.00 9.45
N THR A 44 27.68 -18.85 9.81
CA THR A 44 26.85 -18.08 8.94
C THR A 44 27.68 -16.99 8.23
N PRO A 45 27.71 -16.96 6.89
CA PRO A 45 28.46 -15.91 6.18
C PRO A 45 28.01 -14.52 6.64
N ASP A 46 28.95 -13.70 7.07
CA ASP A 46 28.70 -12.32 7.47
C ASP A 46 28.05 -11.53 6.31
N ALA A 47 27.03 -10.74 6.62
CA ALA A 47 26.35 -9.87 5.67
C ALA A 47 27.34 -8.92 4.96
N SER A 48 28.37 -8.44 5.66
CA SER A 48 29.46 -7.64 5.11
C SER A 48 30.28 -8.40 4.07
N ALA A 49 30.56 -9.68 4.30
CA ALA A 49 31.29 -10.54 3.37
C ALA A 49 30.44 -10.90 2.13
N ARG A 50 29.13 -11.03 2.26
CA ARG A 50 28.19 -11.19 1.14
C ARG A 50 28.15 -9.92 0.29
N LYS A 51 28.09 -8.76 0.92
CA LYS A 51 28.07 -7.43 0.31
C LYS A 51 29.31 -7.18 -0.58
N MET A 52 30.52 -7.46 -0.09
CA MET A 52 31.77 -7.31 -0.85
C MET A 52 31.84 -8.21 -2.10
N ARG A 53 30.99 -9.23 -2.18
CA ARG A 53 30.97 -10.22 -3.28
C ARG A 53 29.89 -9.97 -4.31
N GLY A 54 29.10 -8.91 -4.19
CA GLY A 54 27.98 -8.61 -5.08
C GLY A 54 26.87 -9.68 -5.02
N ILE A 55 26.73 -10.39 -3.91
CA ILE A 55 25.64 -11.32 -3.65
C ILE A 55 24.43 -10.50 -3.21
N ARG A 56 23.23 -10.86 -3.68
CA ARG A 56 21.98 -10.24 -3.26
C ARG A 56 21.86 -10.25 -1.74
N SER A 57 21.35 -9.14 -1.19
CA SER A 57 21.11 -9.04 0.27
C SER A 57 19.94 -9.91 0.73
N GLN A 58 19.04 -10.22 -0.20
CA GLN A 58 17.73 -10.84 0.05
C GLN A 58 16.89 -10.00 1.03
N VAL A 59 17.05 -8.68 0.97
CA VAL A 59 16.26 -7.71 1.72
C VAL A 59 15.67 -6.71 0.76
N ILE A 60 14.40 -6.38 0.90
CA ILE A 60 13.77 -5.23 0.24
C ILE A 60 13.47 -4.15 1.26
N ALA A 61 13.62 -2.89 0.88
CA ALA A 61 13.15 -1.78 1.69
C ALA A 61 11.66 -1.53 1.41
N LEU A 62 10.87 -1.36 2.45
CA LEU A 62 9.51 -0.89 2.38
C LEU A 62 9.48 0.52 2.97
N SER A 63 9.36 1.52 2.11
CA SER A 63 9.31 2.93 2.50
C SER A 63 7.85 3.34 2.67
N ALA A 64 7.48 3.64 3.91
CA ALA A 64 6.13 3.98 4.28
C ALA A 64 6.16 4.95 5.46
N PRO A 65 5.84 6.23 5.26
CA PRO A 65 5.83 7.21 6.35
C PRO A 65 4.78 6.81 7.39
N ILE A 66 5.18 6.79 8.68
CA ILE A 66 4.23 6.58 9.79
C ILE A 66 3.73 7.97 10.22
N ARG A 67 2.44 8.17 10.09
CA ARG A 67 1.74 9.41 10.46
C ARG A 67 0.66 9.10 11.50
N GLY A 68 0.28 10.11 12.28
CA GLY A 68 -0.76 9.97 13.31
C GLY A 68 -2.18 9.86 12.75
N ASP A 69 -2.38 10.29 11.51
CA ASP A 69 -3.67 10.39 10.80
C ASP A 69 -3.98 9.21 9.88
N ILE A 70 -3.13 8.17 9.87
CA ILE A 70 -3.31 6.99 9.02
C ILE A 70 -4.39 6.05 9.56
N ASN A 71 -5.15 5.46 8.64
CA ASN A 71 -5.99 4.30 8.97
C ASN A 71 -5.10 3.08 9.23
N GLN A 72 -4.81 2.80 10.50
CA GLN A 72 -3.91 1.73 10.90
C GLN A 72 -4.32 0.35 10.38
N ALA A 73 -5.60 0.04 10.33
CA ALA A 73 -6.08 -1.26 9.87
C ALA A 73 -5.72 -1.48 8.39
N LYS A 74 -5.97 -0.47 7.56
CA LYS A 74 -5.62 -0.48 6.14
C LYS A 74 -4.10 -0.57 5.94
N TYR A 75 -3.35 0.24 6.68
CA TYR A 75 -1.90 0.27 6.62
C TYR A 75 -1.29 -1.09 7.00
N ASN A 76 -1.75 -1.68 8.10
CA ASN A 76 -1.30 -2.99 8.55
C ASN A 76 -1.57 -4.08 7.50
N ALA A 77 -2.69 -4.04 6.81
CA ALA A 77 -2.99 -5.00 5.74
C ALA A 77 -1.95 -4.92 4.62
N TYR A 78 -1.61 -3.72 4.13
CA TYR A 78 -0.56 -3.56 3.12
C TYR A 78 0.81 -4.00 3.61
N PHE A 79 1.20 -3.66 4.84
CA PHE A 79 2.45 -4.10 5.44
C PHE A 79 2.56 -5.61 5.53
N LEU A 80 1.55 -6.26 6.11
CA LEU A 80 1.57 -7.71 6.33
C LEU A 80 1.56 -8.48 5.01
N HIS A 81 0.73 -8.08 4.05
CA HIS A 81 0.69 -8.74 2.74
C HIS A 81 1.99 -8.55 1.96
N THR A 82 2.59 -7.34 2.00
CA THR A 82 3.88 -7.09 1.37
C THR A 82 4.99 -7.91 2.02
N ALA A 83 5.04 -7.96 3.36
CA ALA A 83 6.01 -8.76 4.08
C ALA A 83 5.85 -10.27 3.80
N TRP A 84 4.61 -10.75 3.76
CA TRP A 84 4.31 -12.14 3.42
C TRP A 84 4.72 -12.49 1.98
N ALA A 85 4.39 -11.64 1.02
CA ALA A 85 4.78 -11.83 -0.37
C ALA A 85 6.31 -11.82 -0.55
N ALA A 86 7.01 -10.88 0.12
CA ALA A 86 8.46 -10.82 0.13
C ALA A 86 9.08 -12.10 0.68
N ARG A 87 8.57 -12.60 1.83
CA ARG A 87 9.05 -13.84 2.45
C ARG A 87 8.86 -15.04 1.52
N ASN A 88 7.74 -15.15 0.85
CA ASN A 88 7.47 -16.22 -0.13
C ASN A 88 8.43 -16.17 -1.33
N ALA A 89 8.93 -14.98 -1.66
CA ALA A 89 9.95 -14.76 -2.68
C ALA A 89 11.39 -14.89 -2.14
N GLY A 90 11.58 -15.26 -0.86
CA GLY A 90 12.88 -15.42 -0.23
C GLY A 90 13.55 -14.11 0.20
N TYR A 91 12.75 -13.05 0.45
CA TYR A 91 13.24 -11.75 0.90
C TYR A 91 12.75 -11.42 2.30
N ASP A 92 13.61 -10.79 3.08
CA ASP A 92 13.23 -10.08 4.30
C ASP A 92 12.84 -8.64 3.97
N VAL A 93 12.12 -7.97 4.90
CA VAL A 93 11.66 -6.58 4.71
C VAL A 93 12.34 -5.66 5.73
N LEU A 94 12.98 -4.62 5.23
CA LEU A 94 13.47 -3.49 6.01
C LEU A 94 12.48 -2.34 5.92
N LEU A 95 11.83 -1.99 7.04
CA LEU A 95 10.89 -0.90 7.08
C LEU A 95 11.61 0.44 7.26
N LEU A 96 11.32 1.39 6.38
CA LEU A 96 11.80 2.77 6.41
C LEU A 96 10.63 3.71 6.71
N THR A 97 10.63 4.32 7.88
CA THR A 97 9.51 5.15 8.39
C THR A 97 9.93 6.56 8.74
N GLY A 98 11.18 6.90 8.51
CA GLY A 98 11.73 8.22 8.84
C GLY A 98 11.11 9.34 8.01
N PRO A 99 11.17 10.58 8.52
CA PRO A 99 10.62 11.74 7.81
C PRO A 99 11.43 12.11 6.57
N ASP A 100 12.72 11.76 6.51
CA ASP A 100 13.60 11.99 5.36
C ASP A 100 13.71 10.70 4.51
N ALA A 101 12.59 10.30 3.94
CA ALA A 101 12.46 9.03 3.24
C ALA A 101 13.41 8.91 2.04
N VAL A 102 13.64 9.99 1.28
CA VAL A 102 14.53 9.98 0.10
C VAL A 102 15.97 9.67 0.51
N ASN A 103 16.48 10.31 1.55
CA ASN A 103 17.84 10.06 2.01
C ASN A 103 17.98 8.69 2.70
N ASP A 104 16.97 8.23 3.41
CA ASP A 104 16.94 6.87 3.96
C ASP A 104 17.01 5.81 2.84
N ILE A 105 16.24 5.98 1.76
CA ILE A 105 16.30 5.09 0.60
C ILE A 105 17.68 5.15 -0.06
N ARG A 106 18.23 6.35 -0.29
CA ARG A 106 19.58 6.48 -0.85
C ARG A 106 20.62 5.76 0.00
N ARG A 107 20.58 5.94 1.31
CA ARG A 107 21.52 5.30 2.25
C ARG A 107 21.47 3.77 2.15
N VAL A 108 20.29 3.15 2.19
CA VAL A 108 20.18 1.68 2.18
C VAL A 108 20.46 1.07 0.80
N THR A 109 20.13 1.78 -0.29
CA THR A 109 20.40 1.31 -1.65
C THR A 109 21.89 1.42 -2.02
N GLN A 110 22.53 2.56 -1.75
CA GLN A 110 23.96 2.77 -1.99
C GLN A 110 24.84 1.86 -1.14
N SER A 111 24.40 1.59 0.11
CA SER A 111 25.11 0.66 0.97
C SER A 111 24.91 -0.82 0.60
N ASN A 112 24.16 -1.16 -0.46
CA ASN A 112 23.75 -2.53 -0.81
C ASN A 112 23.13 -3.31 0.35
N LEU A 113 22.43 -2.62 1.25
CA LEU A 113 21.71 -3.24 2.36
C LEU A 113 20.42 -3.90 1.86
N VAL A 114 19.86 -3.38 0.78
CA VAL A 114 18.64 -3.90 0.15
C VAL A 114 18.88 -4.16 -1.34
N ASP A 115 18.06 -5.01 -1.95
CA ASP A 115 18.09 -5.34 -3.37
C ASP A 115 17.06 -4.56 -4.19
N GLY A 116 16.07 -3.95 -3.53
CA GLY A 116 15.04 -3.13 -4.14
C GLY A 116 14.25 -2.35 -3.11
N VAL A 117 13.41 -1.46 -3.58
CA VAL A 117 12.58 -0.56 -2.77
C VAL A 117 11.12 -0.67 -3.20
N VAL A 118 10.22 -0.76 -2.23
CA VAL A 118 8.78 -0.64 -2.43
C VAL A 118 8.32 0.62 -1.71
N LEU A 119 7.61 1.50 -2.42
CA LEU A 119 6.99 2.70 -1.87
C LEU A 119 5.54 2.40 -1.54
N LEU A 120 5.12 2.67 -0.32
CA LEU A 120 3.72 2.64 0.12
C LEU A 120 3.23 4.03 0.49
N ASP A 121 1.91 4.19 0.53
CA ASP A 121 1.23 5.45 0.86
C ASP A 121 1.71 6.59 -0.04
N VAL A 122 1.60 6.35 -1.34
CA VAL A 122 2.12 7.23 -2.39
C VAL A 122 1.18 8.40 -2.61
N GLU A 123 1.76 9.59 -2.63
CA GLU A 123 1.09 10.85 -2.96
C GLU A 123 1.22 11.14 -4.46
N GLN A 124 0.37 12.03 -5.00
CA GLN A 124 0.51 12.42 -6.41
C GLN A 124 1.85 13.11 -6.70
N ASP A 125 2.31 13.93 -5.77
CA ASP A 125 3.58 14.67 -5.87
C ASP A 125 4.63 14.03 -4.94
N ASP A 126 4.83 12.71 -5.05
CA ASP A 126 5.69 11.93 -4.15
C ASP A 126 7.18 12.13 -4.46
N GLU A 127 7.89 12.77 -3.54
CA GLU A 127 9.33 13.05 -3.67
C GLU A 127 10.18 11.78 -3.80
N ARG A 128 9.76 10.66 -3.20
CA ARG A 128 10.48 9.38 -3.28
C ARG A 128 10.39 8.79 -4.69
N ALA A 129 9.20 8.88 -5.30
CA ALA A 129 8.99 8.42 -6.66
C ALA A 129 9.72 9.33 -7.66
N ALA A 130 9.66 10.65 -7.49
CA ALA A 130 10.37 11.60 -8.31
C ALA A 130 11.91 11.40 -8.26
N ALA A 131 12.45 11.05 -7.07
CA ALA A 131 13.89 10.79 -6.89
C ALA A 131 14.31 9.36 -7.27
N SER A 132 13.39 8.50 -7.68
CA SER A 132 13.64 7.05 -7.86
C SER A 132 14.68 6.73 -8.93
N GLY A 133 14.81 7.58 -9.95
CA GLY A 133 15.85 7.45 -10.98
C GLY A 133 17.28 7.55 -10.45
N ASP A 134 17.47 8.19 -9.31
CA ASP A 134 18.79 8.34 -8.64
C ASP A 134 19.11 7.20 -7.68
N PHE A 135 18.17 6.29 -7.44
CA PHE A 135 18.40 5.16 -6.53
C PHE A 135 19.27 4.10 -7.22
N SER A 136 20.24 3.56 -6.49
CA SER A 136 21.12 2.51 -7.03
C SER A 136 20.48 1.11 -7.09
N LYS A 137 19.19 1.00 -6.76
CA LYS A 137 18.40 -0.23 -6.78
C LYS A 137 17.03 0.02 -7.40
N PRO A 138 16.40 -1.02 -8.01
CA PRO A 138 15.05 -0.90 -8.55
C PRO A 138 14.04 -0.40 -7.51
N CYS A 139 13.11 0.44 -7.97
CA CYS A 139 12.03 0.99 -7.18
C CYS A 139 10.68 0.63 -7.77
N ILE A 140 9.73 0.27 -6.91
CA ILE A 140 8.33 0.02 -7.26
C ILE A 140 7.46 0.84 -6.32
N ALA A 141 6.47 1.54 -6.87
CA ALA A 141 5.42 2.20 -6.10
C ALA A 141 4.15 1.35 -6.09
N ILE A 142 3.56 1.17 -4.92
CA ILE A 142 2.15 0.77 -4.78
C ILE A 142 1.36 2.07 -4.69
N GLY A 143 0.90 2.51 -5.86
CA GLY A 143 0.35 3.82 -6.14
C GLY A 143 0.81 4.35 -7.50
N TYR A 144 0.19 5.43 -7.98
CA TYR A 144 0.51 6.03 -9.27
C TYR A 144 0.81 7.53 -9.13
N PRO A 145 2.04 7.91 -8.73
CA PRO A 145 2.45 9.31 -8.62
C PRO A 145 2.65 9.96 -10.00
N GLN A 146 2.61 11.29 -10.06
CA GLN A 146 2.76 12.02 -11.34
C GLN A 146 4.16 11.85 -11.92
N ALA A 147 5.21 12.05 -11.12
CA ALA A 147 6.60 11.86 -11.52
C ALA A 147 7.07 10.46 -11.06
N HIS A 148 7.29 9.55 -12.00
CA HIS A 148 7.65 8.15 -11.69
C HIS A 148 8.55 7.49 -12.75
N GLU A 149 9.30 8.25 -13.53
CA GLU A 149 10.10 7.73 -14.64
C GLU A 149 11.17 6.69 -14.22
N GLY A 150 11.62 6.77 -12.97
CA GLY A 150 12.56 5.79 -12.38
C GLY A 150 11.89 4.67 -11.57
N CYS A 151 10.57 4.62 -11.51
CA CYS A 151 9.81 3.75 -10.64
C CYS A 151 8.72 2.99 -11.41
N ALA A 152 8.70 1.66 -11.30
CA ALA A 152 7.54 0.90 -11.76
C ALA A 152 6.35 1.16 -10.82
N CYS A 153 5.14 1.29 -11.37
CA CYS A 153 3.93 1.55 -10.59
C CYS A 153 2.96 0.38 -10.70
N VAL A 154 2.35 0.04 -9.57
CA VAL A 154 1.24 -0.92 -9.48
C VAL A 154 0.15 -0.28 -8.67
N ASP A 155 -1.04 -0.14 -9.22
CA ASP A 155 -2.17 0.48 -8.54
C ASP A 155 -3.51 -0.06 -9.07
N ILE A 156 -4.58 0.22 -8.32
CA ILE A 156 -5.94 0.07 -8.81
C ILE A 156 -6.24 1.26 -9.73
N ASP A 157 -6.93 1.01 -10.84
CA ASP A 157 -7.42 2.10 -11.68
C ASP A 157 -8.56 2.84 -10.97
N PHE A 158 -8.19 3.77 -10.09
CA PHE A 158 -9.14 4.59 -9.32
C PHE A 158 -9.95 5.53 -10.20
N ALA A 159 -9.44 5.92 -11.35
CA ALA A 159 -10.20 6.71 -12.30
C ALA A 159 -11.34 5.89 -12.91
N GLU A 160 -11.05 4.65 -13.32
CA GLU A 160 -12.09 3.75 -13.81
C GLU A 160 -13.05 3.33 -12.71
N ALA A 161 -12.57 3.11 -11.49
CA ALA A 161 -13.42 2.81 -10.33
C ALA A 161 -14.44 3.93 -10.07
N GLY A 162 -14.00 5.19 -10.13
CA GLY A 162 -14.89 6.35 -9.98
C GLY A 162 -15.95 6.43 -11.08
N ARG A 163 -15.55 6.21 -12.35
CA ARG A 163 -16.50 6.16 -13.48
C ARG A 163 -17.53 5.04 -13.33
N LYS A 164 -17.05 3.83 -13.01
CA LYS A 164 -17.91 2.65 -12.80
C LYS A 164 -18.89 2.81 -11.65
N ALA A 165 -18.49 3.45 -10.55
CA ALA A 165 -19.39 3.73 -9.45
C ALA A 165 -20.59 4.57 -9.88
N VAL A 166 -20.35 5.61 -10.66
CA VAL A 166 -21.41 6.46 -11.21
C VAL A 166 -22.28 5.70 -12.22
N ASP A 167 -21.65 5.03 -13.18
CA ASP A 167 -22.39 4.30 -14.23
C ASP A 167 -23.27 3.21 -13.62
N PHE A 168 -22.76 2.44 -12.66
CA PHE A 168 -23.51 1.41 -11.96
C PHE A 168 -24.77 1.97 -11.28
N LEU A 169 -24.63 3.05 -10.52
CA LEU A 169 -25.78 3.64 -9.83
C LEU A 169 -26.76 4.32 -10.83
N PHE A 170 -26.24 4.97 -11.85
CA PHE A 170 -27.07 5.58 -12.90
C PHE A 170 -27.91 4.53 -13.64
N ASP A 171 -27.32 3.39 -14.00
CA ASP A 171 -27.99 2.30 -14.69
C ASP A 171 -29.03 1.58 -13.79
N LYS A 172 -28.85 1.67 -12.44
CA LYS A 172 -29.85 1.24 -11.44
C LYS A 172 -30.98 2.26 -11.22
N GLY A 173 -30.94 3.41 -11.88
CA GLY A 173 -32.00 4.41 -11.82
C GLY A 173 -31.70 5.60 -10.86
N HIS A 174 -30.60 5.58 -10.15
CA HIS A 174 -30.22 6.69 -9.27
C HIS A 174 -29.87 7.94 -10.10
N ARG A 175 -30.32 9.12 -9.68
CA ARG A 175 -30.05 10.41 -10.33
C ARG A 175 -29.45 11.44 -9.38
N LYS A 176 -29.64 11.26 -8.09
CA LYS A 176 -29.06 12.06 -7.01
C LYS A 176 -28.42 11.12 -5.98
N VAL A 177 -27.14 11.28 -5.74
CA VAL A 177 -26.35 10.44 -4.83
C VAL A 177 -25.61 11.28 -3.79
N ALA A 178 -25.41 10.75 -2.61
CA ALA A 178 -24.51 11.33 -1.63
C ALA A 178 -23.10 10.72 -1.82
N PHE A 179 -22.06 11.54 -1.70
CA PHE A 179 -20.69 11.09 -1.69
C PHE A 179 -20.12 11.25 -0.27
N LEU A 180 -19.90 10.13 0.39
CA LEU A 180 -19.26 10.08 1.70
C LEU A 180 -17.74 10.09 1.49
N ARG A 181 -17.15 11.27 1.69
CA ARG A 181 -15.73 11.55 1.43
C ARG A 181 -14.82 10.79 2.40
N ASN A 182 -13.56 10.65 2.00
CA ASN A 182 -12.51 10.22 2.90
C ASN A 182 -12.07 11.38 3.83
N ASN A 183 -11.18 11.07 4.78
CA ASN A 183 -10.52 12.00 5.68
C ASN A 183 -9.86 13.15 4.92
N GLU A 184 -9.98 14.38 5.42
CA GLU A 184 -9.43 15.58 4.76
C GLU A 184 -7.90 15.53 4.65
N ALA A 185 -7.21 14.96 5.62
CA ALA A 185 -5.76 14.79 5.58
C ALA A 185 -5.28 14.00 4.33
N ASP A 186 -6.06 13.03 3.85
CA ASP A 186 -5.75 12.28 2.62
C ASP A 186 -5.89 13.18 1.37
N TYR A 187 -6.84 14.12 1.37
CA TYR A 187 -6.99 15.10 0.28
C TYR A 187 -5.90 16.16 0.31
N GLU A 188 -5.55 16.67 1.49
CA GLU A 188 -4.50 17.67 1.68
C GLU A 188 -3.14 17.16 1.22
N ARG A 189 -2.84 15.89 1.52
CA ARG A 189 -1.64 15.21 1.02
C ARG A 189 -1.71 14.82 -0.45
N ARG A 190 -2.86 14.98 -1.08
CA ARG A 190 -3.09 14.50 -2.44
C ARG A 190 -2.79 13.00 -2.59
N SER A 191 -3.26 12.20 -1.64
CA SER A 191 -3.19 10.73 -1.76
C SER A 191 -3.86 10.28 -3.05
N GLY A 192 -3.11 9.60 -3.93
CA GLY A 192 -3.56 9.33 -5.30
C GLY A 192 -4.93 8.66 -5.39
N TYR A 193 -5.15 7.61 -4.58
CA TYR A 193 -6.41 6.86 -4.58
C TYR A 193 -7.64 7.72 -4.21
N VAL A 194 -7.46 8.73 -3.37
CA VAL A 194 -8.57 9.59 -2.91
C VAL A 194 -8.91 10.63 -3.97
N VAL A 195 -7.88 11.32 -4.47
CA VAL A 195 -8.05 12.43 -5.40
C VAL A 195 -8.52 11.95 -6.76
N ILE A 196 -7.85 10.93 -7.32
CA ILE A 196 -8.16 10.39 -8.65
C ILE A 196 -9.59 9.84 -8.72
N PHE A 197 -9.99 9.06 -7.68
CA PHE A 197 -11.35 8.53 -7.61
C PHE A 197 -12.38 9.65 -7.59
N ARG A 198 -12.23 10.62 -6.68
CA ARG A 198 -13.19 11.71 -6.52
C ARG A 198 -13.32 12.54 -7.78
N GLU A 199 -12.21 12.96 -8.40
CA GLU A 199 -12.20 13.76 -9.62
C GLU A 199 -12.90 13.04 -10.78
N SER A 200 -12.57 11.77 -10.97
CA SER A 200 -13.16 10.95 -12.02
C SER A 200 -14.66 10.68 -11.78
N MET A 201 -15.04 10.41 -10.54
CA MET A 201 -16.45 10.21 -10.14
C MET A 201 -17.28 11.48 -10.39
N LEU A 202 -16.80 12.65 -9.96
CA LEU A 202 -17.50 13.92 -10.16
C LEU A 202 -17.61 14.30 -11.65
N SER A 203 -16.53 14.10 -12.42
CA SER A 203 -16.57 14.33 -13.87
C SER A 203 -17.61 13.44 -14.55
N ARG A 204 -17.61 12.14 -14.21
CA ARG A 204 -18.56 11.19 -14.79
C ARG A 204 -20.00 11.47 -14.37
N ALA A 205 -20.22 11.85 -13.13
CA ALA A 205 -21.55 12.25 -12.65
C ALA A 205 -22.09 13.44 -13.44
N LYS A 206 -21.26 14.44 -13.70
CA LYS A 206 -21.61 15.60 -14.54
C LYS A 206 -21.95 15.19 -15.97
N GLU A 207 -21.16 14.31 -16.58
CA GLU A 207 -21.41 13.79 -17.94
C GLU A 207 -22.77 13.06 -18.04
N ARG A 208 -23.13 12.32 -16.99
CA ARG A 208 -24.40 11.55 -16.92
C ARG A 208 -25.58 12.39 -16.42
N GLY A 209 -25.37 13.64 -16.04
CA GLY A 209 -26.43 14.48 -15.45
C GLY A 209 -26.88 13.99 -14.07
N MET A 210 -26.00 13.33 -13.32
CA MET A 210 -26.24 12.89 -11.95
C MET A 210 -25.82 13.98 -10.96
N THR A 211 -26.67 14.27 -9.99
CA THR A 211 -26.36 15.20 -8.90
C THR A 211 -25.60 14.47 -7.79
N VAL A 212 -24.48 15.05 -7.36
CA VAL A 212 -23.70 14.54 -6.24
C VAL A 212 -23.72 15.55 -5.09
N VAL A 213 -24.12 15.07 -3.91
CA VAL A 213 -24.08 15.84 -2.65
C VAL A 213 -22.90 15.30 -1.83
N GLU A 214 -21.85 16.10 -1.73
CA GLU A 214 -20.66 15.68 -0.96
C GLU A 214 -20.87 15.90 0.53
N SER A 215 -20.38 14.96 1.36
CA SER A 215 -20.33 15.15 2.81
C SER A 215 -19.40 16.31 3.19
N SER A 216 -19.58 16.85 4.39
CA SER A 216 -18.65 17.83 4.96
C SER A 216 -17.24 17.25 5.08
N ARG A 217 -16.25 18.14 5.15
CA ARG A 217 -14.86 17.77 5.47
C ARG A 217 -14.78 17.32 6.92
N TYR A 218 -13.89 16.39 7.19
CA TYR A 218 -13.64 15.90 8.55
C TYR A 218 -12.18 15.43 8.69
N GLU A 219 -11.70 15.44 9.90
CA GLU A 219 -10.38 14.96 10.29
C GLU A 219 -10.52 13.72 11.17
N ASP A 220 -9.67 12.74 10.96
CA ASP A 220 -9.66 11.46 11.67
C ASP A 220 -11.05 10.79 11.68
N ASP A 221 -11.49 10.28 12.84
CA ASP A 221 -12.80 9.68 13.04
C ASP A 221 -13.85 10.68 13.54
N ARG A 222 -13.62 11.99 13.42
CA ARG A 222 -14.53 13.06 13.91
C ARG A 222 -15.65 13.40 12.94
N PHE A 223 -16.02 12.52 12.03
CA PHE A 223 -17.14 12.70 11.13
C PHE A 223 -18.47 12.78 11.90
N ASP A 224 -19.24 13.83 11.66
CA ASP A 224 -20.58 14.01 12.25
C ASP A 224 -21.65 13.33 11.39
N ALA A 225 -21.86 12.03 11.65
CA ALA A 225 -22.84 11.22 10.93
C ALA A 225 -24.29 11.69 11.16
N ILE A 226 -24.61 12.17 12.37
CA ILE A 226 -25.95 12.69 12.70
C ILE A 226 -26.27 13.88 11.84
N ARG A 227 -25.35 14.84 11.80
CA ARG A 227 -25.51 16.04 10.98
C ARG A 227 -25.60 15.70 9.50
N PHE A 228 -24.72 14.83 9.01
CA PHE A 228 -24.71 14.41 7.60
C PHE A 228 -26.03 13.78 7.18
N VAL A 229 -26.57 12.83 7.97
CA VAL A 229 -27.83 12.17 7.65
C VAL A 229 -28.99 13.16 7.69
N ARG A 230 -29.06 13.97 8.75
CA ARG A 230 -30.11 14.98 8.90
C ARG A 230 -30.11 16.01 7.78
N GLU A 231 -28.96 16.54 7.36
CA GLU A 231 -28.87 17.58 6.33
C GLU A 231 -29.00 17.02 4.91
N THR A 232 -28.62 15.74 4.69
CA THR A 232 -28.60 15.16 3.34
C THR A 232 -29.88 14.40 3.00
N PHE A 233 -30.56 13.81 4.00
CA PHE A 233 -31.65 12.86 3.77
C PHE A 233 -33.00 13.28 4.34
N ALA A 234 -33.14 14.51 4.88
CA ALA A 234 -34.39 14.98 5.48
C ALA A 234 -35.50 15.30 4.46
N ASP A 235 -35.13 15.73 3.27
CA ASP A 235 -36.09 16.21 2.26
C ASP A 235 -36.60 15.08 1.36
N GLU A 236 -37.76 15.28 0.71
CA GLU A 236 -38.30 14.33 -0.27
C GLU A 236 -37.38 14.18 -1.50
N ASP A 237 -36.72 15.27 -1.93
CA ASP A 237 -35.69 15.26 -2.98
C ASP A 237 -34.31 14.85 -2.46
N ARG A 238 -34.25 13.84 -1.58
CA ARG A 238 -32.99 13.32 -1.03
C ARG A 238 -32.23 12.45 -2.01
N PRO A 239 -30.91 12.26 -1.81
CA PRO A 239 -30.16 11.21 -2.51
C PRO A 239 -30.76 9.82 -2.23
N THR A 240 -30.77 8.98 -3.24
CA THR A 240 -31.27 7.60 -3.13
C THR A 240 -30.15 6.56 -3.05
N ALA A 241 -28.89 7.02 -3.13
CA ALA A 241 -27.72 6.15 -2.92
C ALA A 241 -26.57 6.94 -2.30
N ILE A 242 -25.66 6.19 -1.67
CA ILE A 242 -24.38 6.69 -1.15
C ILE A 242 -23.25 6.02 -1.94
N ILE A 243 -22.32 6.82 -2.46
CA ILE A 243 -20.99 6.37 -2.87
C ILE A 243 -20.07 6.61 -1.68
N ASN A 244 -19.51 5.55 -1.10
CA ASN A 244 -18.66 5.65 0.07
C ASN A 244 -17.19 5.50 -0.28
N GLN A 245 -16.38 6.47 0.14
CA GLN A 245 -14.92 6.41 0.13
C GLN A 245 -14.32 6.46 1.55
N ALA A 246 -15.15 6.73 2.56
CA ALA A 246 -14.74 6.75 3.96
C ALA A 246 -14.41 5.35 4.48
N ASN A 247 -13.74 5.30 5.62
CA ASN A 247 -13.44 4.04 6.30
C ASN A 247 -14.70 3.38 6.89
N ALA A 248 -14.58 2.10 7.28
CA ALA A 248 -15.69 1.30 7.79
C ALA A 248 -16.33 1.90 9.06
N ASN A 249 -15.55 2.54 9.94
CA ASN A 249 -16.10 3.14 11.17
C ASN A 249 -17.03 4.31 10.86
N VAL A 250 -16.63 5.18 9.92
CA VAL A 250 -17.46 6.30 9.48
C VAL A 250 -18.72 5.80 8.78
N LEU A 251 -18.57 4.83 7.86
CA LEU A 251 -19.73 4.27 7.17
C LEU A 251 -20.69 3.57 8.12
N ASN A 252 -20.22 2.79 9.10
CA ASN A 252 -21.08 2.14 10.10
C ASN A 252 -21.90 3.14 10.91
N ARG A 253 -21.29 4.28 11.30
CA ARG A 253 -22.04 5.36 11.97
C ARG A 253 -23.10 5.95 11.06
N VAL A 254 -22.81 6.18 9.79
CA VAL A 254 -23.82 6.67 8.83
C VAL A 254 -24.96 5.67 8.65
N LEU A 255 -24.67 4.37 8.53
CA LEU A 255 -25.69 3.32 8.42
C LEU A 255 -26.58 3.26 9.67
N GLN A 256 -26.00 3.44 10.86
CA GLN A 256 -26.74 3.51 12.11
C GLN A 256 -27.67 4.73 12.15
N GLU A 257 -27.18 5.90 11.76
CA GLU A 257 -27.98 7.13 11.75
C GLU A 257 -29.09 7.11 10.67
N LEU A 258 -28.85 6.48 9.50
CA LEU A 258 -29.92 6.23 8.53
C LEU A 258 -31.05 5.40 9.16
N SER A 259 -30.68 4.33 9.88
CA SER A 259 -31.67 3.48 10.57
C SER A 259 -32.45 4.25 11.65
N VAL A 260 -31.78 5.13 12.42
CA VAL A 260 -32.42 6.01 13.41
C VAL A 260 -33.38 6.99 12.72
N ALA A 261 -33.04 7.48 11.54
CA ALA A 261 -33.90 8.33 10.71
C ALA A 261 -35.05 7.58 10.03
N GLY A 262 -35.17 6.26 10.22
CA GLY A 262 -36.20 5.42 9.61
C GLY A 262 -35.93 5.06 8.16
N LEU A 263 -34.69 5.20 7.70
CA LEU A 263 -34.27 4.85 6.33
C LEU A 263 -33.57 3.49 6.30
N SER A 264 -34.10 2.59 5.49
CA SER A 264 -33.57 1.24 5.33
C SER A 264 -32.56 1.17 4.20
N VAL A 265 -31.53 0.35 4.38
CA VAL A 265 -30.54 0.01 3.35
C VAL A 265 -30.75 -1.47 3.02
N PRO A 266 -30.95 -1.82 1.75
CA PRO A 266 -30.86 -0.97 0.53
C PRO A 266 -32.20 -0.35 0.08
N GLU A 267 -33.33 -0.57 0.77
CA GLU A 267 -34.69 -0.29 0.30
C GLU A 267 -34.94 1.21 0.05
N ASP A 268 -34.50 2.08 0.99
CA ASP A 268 -34.66 3.53 0.88
C ASP A 268 -33.40 4.19 0.34
N VAL A 269 -32.21 3.67 0.70
CA VAL A 269 -30.90 4.21 0.32
C VAL A 269 -29.95 3.06 -0.05
N SER A 270 -29.52 3.02 -1.30
CA SER A 270 -28.48 2.07 -1.73
C SER A 270 -27.10 2.54 -1.26
N VAL A 271 -26.20 1.62 -0.96
CA VAL A 271 -24.81 1.93 -0.58
C VAL A 271 -23.84 1.17 -1.45
N LEU A 272 -22.98 1.93 -2.16
CA LEU A 272 -21.85 1.42 -2.93
C LEU A 272 -20.56 1.85 -2.25
N SER A 273 -19.76 0.89 -1.78
CA SER A 273 -18.53 1.20 -1.07
C SER A 273 -17.29 1.04 -1.95
N CYS A 274 -16.51 2.09 -2.01
CA CYS A 274 -15.21 2.13 -2.68
C CYS A 274 -14.06 2.38 -1.68
N GLY A 275 -14.35 2.46 -0.39
CA GLY A 275 -13.40 2.77 0.68
C GLY A 275 -13.16 1.66 1.70
N THR A 276 -13.97 0.60 1.70
CA THR A 276 -13.94 -0.47 2.70
C THR A 276 -13.33 -1.76 2.13
N TYR A 277 -12.10 -1.70 1.71
CA TYR A 277 -11.42 -2.71 0.90
C TYR A 277 -11.49 -4.15 1.43
N PHE A 278 -11.55 -4.35 2.75
CA PHE A 278 -11.47 -5.68 3.36
C PHE A 278 -12.62 -5.99 4.31
N ASP A 279 -13.47 -5.01 4.59
CA ASP A 279 -14.42 -5.09 5.68
C ASP A 279 -15.89 -5.13 5.23
N GLY A 280 -16.15 -5.09 3.92
CA GLY A 280 -17.52 -5.09 3.39
C GLY A 280 -18.33 -6.29 3.84
N GLU A 281 -17.69 -7.47 3.95
CA GLU A 281 -18.31 -8.69 4.46
C GLU A 281 -18.46 -8.71 5.99
N LEU A 282 -17.64 -7.92 6.70
CA LEU A 282 -17.64 -7.80 8.17
C LEU A 282 -18.61 -6.72 8.66
N MET A 283 -19.22 -5.96 7.77
CA MET A 283 -20.19 -4.95 8.14
C MET A 283 -21.49 -5.60 8.61
N SER A 284 -22.19 -4.93 9.49
CA SER A 284 -23.47 -5.39 10.07
C SER A 284 -24.54 -5.73 9.01
N ARG A 285 -24.36 -5.22 7.80
CA ARG A 285 -25.12 -5.60 6.60
C ARG A 285 -24.18 -5.71 5.40
N PRO A 286 -24.32 -6.70 4.51
CA PRO A 286 -23.55 -6.76 3.28
C PRO A 286 -23.79 -5.51 2.44
N ILE A 287 -22.73 -4.87 1.98
CA ILE A 287 -22.77 -3.75 1.04
C ILE A 287 -21.97 -4.09 -0.21
N THR A 288 -22.42 -3.54 -1.32
CA THR A 288 -21.76 -3.72 -2.62
C THR A 288 -20.59 -2.76 -2.77
#